data_2a093a92e4cb033bd4213cd11c4cbea4
#
_entry.id   2a093a92e4cb033bd4213cd11c4cbea4
#
_cell.length_a   1.000
_cell.length_b   1.000
_cell.length_c   1.000
_cell.angle_alpha   90.00
_cell.angle_beta   90.00
_cell.angle_gamma   90.00
#
_symmetry.space_group_name_H-M   'P 1'
#
loop_
_entity.id
_entity.type
_entity.pdbx_description
1 polymer ?
#
loop_
_entity_poly.entity_id
_entity_poly.type
_entity_poly.pdbx_seq_one_letter_code
_entity_poly.pdbx_strand_id
1 'polypeptide(L)'
;GLGDVYKRQVHISDTLTIHVLPARHFSGRGIKRNQTLWGSFMFVTPERKVYYSGDSGYGPHFKAIGELFGGVDLAIMENGQYDQDWKYIHMHPAETAQASADLNAKAVVPGHNGRFVLAKHTWNDPLIQLAKASKDKNYRLLTPELGEPVRVSDTTQQFREWWE
;
A
#
# COMPACT_ATOMS: atom_id res chain seq x y z
N GLY A 1 13.65 5.51 -16.15
CA GLY A 1 12.21 5.63 -16.49
C GLY A 1 11.43 4.41 -16.02
N LEU A 2 10.12 4.51 -15.95
CA LEU A 2 9.21 3.41 -15.56
C LEU A 2 9.45 2.12 -16.39
N GLY A 3 9.89 2.23 -17.62
CA GLY A 3 10.13 1.09 -18.52
C GLY A 3 11.20 0.09 -18.04
N ASP A 4 12.15 0.50 -17.24
CA ASP A 4 13.19 -0.40 -16.71
C ASP A 4 12.74 -1.19 -15.48
N VAL A 5 11.73 -0.70 -14.77
CA VAL A 5 11.19 -1.35 -13.56
C VAL A 5 10.31 -2.54 -13.96
N TYR A 6 9.57 -2.45 -15.06
CA TYR A 6 8.70 -3.53 -15.57
C TYR A 6 9.44 -4.79 -16.05
N LYS A 7 10.74 -4.71 -16.23
CA LYS A 7 11.57 -5.88 -16.59
C LYS A 7 12.03 -6.68 -15.37
N ARG A 8 11.74 -6.22 -14.14
CA ARG A 8 12.14 -6.91 -12.92
C ARG A 8 10.95 -7.70 -12.38
N GLN A 9 10.73 -8.87 -12.96
CA GLN A 9 9.79 -9.85 -12.43
C GLN A 9 10.52 -11.14 -12.07
N VAL A 10 10.01 -11.84 -11.07
CA VAL A 10 10.51 -13.13 -10.62
C VAL A 10 9.35 -14.12 -10.68
N HIS A 11 9.51 -15.16 -11.47
CA HIS A 11 8.61 -16.30 -11.47
C HIS A 11 8.96 -17.20 -10.28
N ILE A 12 8.05 -17.32 -9.33
CA ILE A 12 8.24 -18.14 -8.14
C ILE A 12 7.76 -19.58 -8.41
N SER A 13 6.67 -19.69 -9.17
CA SER A 13 6.10 -20.97 -9.62
C SER A 13 5.29 -20.74 -10.90
N ASP A 14 4.72 -21.81 -11.46
CA ASP A 14 3.83 -21.72 -12.62
C ASP A 14 2.58 -20.86 -12.36
N THR A 15 2.25 -20.61 -11.11
CA THR A 15 1.05 -19.88 -10.69
C THR A 15 1.33 -18.54 -9.98
N LEU A 16 2.60 -18.19 -9.71
CA LEU A 16 2.94 -16.96 -9.01
C LEU A 16 4.11 -16.22 -9.66
N THR A 17 3.83 -15.01 -10.09
CA THR A 17 4.84 -14.03 -10.53
C THR A 17 4.83 -12.82 -9.61
N ILE A 18 6.02 -12.38 -9.21
CA ILE A 18 6.21 -11.15 -8.43
C ILE A 18 6.85 -10.10 -9.33
N HIS A 19 6.22 -8.92 -9.43
CA HIS A 19 6.78 -7.76 -10.09
C HIS A 19 7.32 -6.78 -9.06
N VAL A 20 8.54 -6.30 -9.26
CA VAL A 20 9.12 -5.20 -8.48
C VAL A 20 8.74 -3.90 -9.17
N LEU A 21 8.13 -2.98 -8.44
CA LEU A 21 7.51 -1.77 -8.95
C LEU A 21 8.06 -0.53 -8.24
N PRO A 22 7.87 0.66 -8.81
CA PRO A 22 8.31 1.90 -8.20
C PRO A 22 7.63 2.16 -6.85
N ALA A 23 8.38 2.77 -5.94
CA ALA A 23 7.90 3.40 -4.73
C ALA A 23 8.64 4.73 -4.54
N ARG A 24 8.10 5.62 -3.73
CA ARG A 24 8.72 6.91 -3.44
C ARG A 24 9.24 6.92 -2.01
N HIS A 25 10.47 6.49 -1.85
CA HIS A 25 11.14 6.40 -0.55
C HIS A 25 12.65 6.62 -0.71
N PHE A 26 13.44 6.23 0.26
CA PHE A 26 14.89 6.23 0.23
C PHE A 26 15.46 5.02 0.96
N SER A 27 16.76 4.74 0.80
CA SER A 27 17.46 3.82 1.68
C SER A 27 18.46 4.55 2.56
N GLY A 28 18.44 4.24 3.85
CA GLY A 28 19.28 4.86 4.89
C GLY A 28 20.02 3.87 5.76
N ARG A 29 20.38 2.71 5.21
CA ARG A 29 21.00 1.62 5.98
C ARG A 29 22.49 1.79 6.28
N GLY A 30 23.11 2.86 5.84
CA GLY A 30 24.51 3.18 6.07
C GLY A 30 24.72 4.68 6.19
N ILE A 31 25.98 5.08 6.38
CA ILE A 31 26.39 6.50 6.47
C ILE A 31 26.02 7.26 5.20
N LYS A 32 26.14 6.61 4.04
CA LYS A 32 25.75 7.18 2.75
C LYS A 32 24.36 6.68 2.36
N ARG A 33 23.42 7.61 2.16
CA ARG A 33 22.04 7.29 1.75
C ARG A 33 21.98 6.75 0.32
N ASN A 34 20.87 6.05 0.01
CA ASN A 34 20.52 5.57 -1.34
C ASN A 34 21.55 4.61 -1.95
N GLN A 35 22.15 3.75 -1.12
CA GLN A 35 23.07 2.70 -1.58
C GLN A 35 22.38 1.35 -1.82
N THR A 36 21.10 1.22 -1.45
CA THR A 36 20.26 0.04 -1.71
C THR A 36 18.97 0.48 -2.41
N LEU A 37 18.31 -0.46 -3.06
CA LEU A 37 17.02 -0.21 -3.72
C LEU A 37 15.88 -0.25 -2.70
N TRP A 38 14.79 0.39 -3.06
CA TRP A 38 13.48 0.32 -2.43
C TRP A 38 12.42 0.16 -3.52
N GLY A 39 11.24 -0.33 -3.17
CA GLY A 39 10.20 -0.57 -4.16
C GLY A 39 8.93 -1.09 -3.53
N SER A 40 7.93 -1.24 -4.39
CA SER A 40 6.67 -1.91 -4.12
C SER A 40 6.60 -3.24 -4.88
N PHE A 41 5.60 -4.05 -4.60
CA PHE A 41 5.48 -5.38 -5.18
C PHE A 41 4.07 -5.65 -5.66
N MET A 42 3.96 -6.31 -6.82
CA MET A 42 2.72 -6.89 -7.30
C MET A 42 2.86 -8.41 -7.37
N PHE A 43 2.00 -9.09 -6.64
CA PHE A 43 1.87 -10.56 -6.67
C PHE A 43 0.75 -10.90 -7.64
N VAL A 44 1.08 -11.61 -8.70
CA VAL A 44 0.13 -11.99 -9.76
C VAL A 44 -0.02 -13.50 -9.79
N THR A 45 -1.25 -13.94 -9.62
CA THR A 45 -1.67 -15.32 -9.87
C THR A 45 -2.68 -15.35 -11.02
N PRO A 46 -3.07 -16.52 -11.57
CA PRO A 46 -4.12 -16.60 -12.60
C PRO A 46 -5.44 -15.95 -12.18
N GLU A 47 -5.76 -15.94 -10.87
CA GLU A 47 -7.05 -15.48 -10.37
C GLU A 47 -6.98 -14.13 -9.66
N ARG A 48 -5.80 -13.71 -9.16
CA ARG A 48 -5.67 -12.58 -8.24
C ARG A 48 -4.44 -11.73 -8.48
N LYS A 49 -4.60 -10.44 -8.21
CA LYS A 49 -3.52 -9.47 -8.13
C LYS A 49 -3.53 -8.80 -6.75
N VAL A 50 -2.42 -8.95 -6.03
CA VAL A 50 -2.24 -8.34 -4.71
C VAL A 50 -1.07 -7.37 -4.79
N TYR A 51 -1.31 -6.12 -4.44
CA TYR A 51 -0.29 -5.08 -4.41
C TYR A 51 0.16 -4.81 -2.97
N TYR A 52 1.46 -4.64 -2.78
CA TYR A 52 2.06 -4.19 -1.53
C TYR A 52 2.91 -2.95 -1.79
N SER A 53 2.54 -1.83 -1.17
CA SER A 53 3.19 -0.54 -1.43
C SER A 53 4.64 -0.47 -0.93
N GLY A 54 4.98 -1.23 0.12
CA GLY A 54 6.11 -0.87 0.95
C GLY A 54 5.90 0.52 1.55
N ASP A 55 6.95 1.13 2.07
CA ASP A 55 6.91 2.53 2.50
C ASP A 55 7.02 3.43 1.27
N SER A 56 6.08 4.36 1.11
CA SER A 56 6.03 5.22 -0.08
C SER A 56 5.28 6.52 0.19
N GLY A 57 5.82 7.63 -0.26
CA GLY A 57 5.05 8.84 -0.47
C GLY A 57 4.13 8.74 -1.69
N TYR A 58 3.10 9.56 -1.74
CA TYR A 58 2.19 9.64 -2.87
C TYR A 58 2.89 10.12 -4.16
N GLY A 59 2.46 9.59 -5.29
CA GLY A 59 2.98 9.97 -6.60
C GLY A 59 2.22 9.32 -7.78
N PRO A 60 2.54 9.73 -9.02
CA PRO A 60 1.84 9.25 -10.23
C PRO A 60 2.06 7.76 -10.52
N HIS A 61 3.01 7.13 -9.84
CA HIS A 61 3.30 5.70 -10.02
C HIS A 61 2.12 4.82 -9.64
N PHE A 62 1.28 5.20 -8.66
CA PHE A 62 0.10 4.42 -8.29
C PHE A 62 -0.89 4.31 -9.45
N LYS A 63 -1.19 5.43 -10.11
CA LYS A 63 -2.06 5.44 -11.29
C LYS A 63 -1.46 4.62 -12.44
N ALA A 64 -0.18 4.81 -12.73
CA ALA A 64 0.51 4.06 -13.78
C ALA A 64 0.51 2.54 -13.51
N ILE A 65 0.67 2.13 -12.24
CA ILE A 65 0.57 0.71 -11.84
C ILE A 65 -0.86 0.21 -12.02
N GLY A 66 -1.86 0.98 -11.58
CA GLY A 66 -3.28 0.63 -11.75
C GLY A 66 -3.65 0.42 -13.22
N GLU A 67 -3.22 1.32 -14.10
CA GLU A 67 -3.42 1.23 -15.55
C GLU A 67 -2.70 0.01 -16.15
N LEU A 68 -1.44 -0.22 -15.76
CA LEU A 68 -0.64 -1.34 -16.28
C LEU A 68 -1.27 -2.70 -15.96
N PHE A 69 -1.74 -2.89 -14.73
CA PHE A 69 -2.30 -4.17 -14.29
C PHE A 69 -3.82 -4.27 -14.44
N GLY A 70 -4.49 -3.21 -14.89
CA GLY A 70 -5.95 -3.16 -15.00
C GLY A 70 -6.64 -3.24 -13.64
N GLY A 71 -6.04 -2.64 -12.60
CA GLY A 71 -6.50 -2.69 -11.22
C GLY A 71 -5.98 -3.88 -10.42
N VAL A 72 -6.27 -3.89 -9.11
CA VAL A 72 -5.81 -4.91 -8.15
C VAL A 72 -6.96 -5.41 -7.27
N ASP A 73 -6.92 -6.69 -6.89
CA ASP A 73 -7.96 -7.28 -6.04
C ASP A 73 -7.78 -6.87 -4.58
N LEU A 74 -6.53 -6.75 -4.12
CA LEU A 74 -6.19 -6.27 -2.79
C LEU A 74 -4.96 -5.36 -2.87
N ALA A 75 -5.02 -4.20 -2.25
CA ALA A 75 -3.87 -3.33 -2.02
C ALA A 75 -3.56 -3.28 -0.52
N ILE A 76 -2.35 -3.67 -0.13
CA ILE A 76 -1.81 -3.45 1.20
C ILE A 76 -1.01 -2.16 1.13
N MET A 77 -1.57 -1.09 1.73
CA MET A 77 -1.09 0.28 1.55
C MET A 77 -0.45 0.81 2.82
N GLU A 78 0.68 1.45 2.68
CA GLU A 78 1.27 2.24 3.75
C GLU A 78 0.27 3.29 4.22
N ASN A 79 0.05 3.38 5.54
CA ASN A 79 -0.88 4.31 6.16
C ASN A 79 -0.52 4.56 7.63
N GLY A 80 0.73 4.90 7.85
CA GLY A 80 1.20 5.13 9.22
C GLY A 80 2.20 6.25 9.28
N GLN A 81 3.01 6.52 9.98
CA GLN A 81 4.22 7.34 10.14
C GLN A 81 4.28 8.59 9.25
N TYR A 82 3.14 9.22 8.95
CA TYR A 82 3.12 10.47 8.19
C TYR A 82 3.46 11.68 9.05
N ASP A 83 4.20 12.60 8.46
CA ASP A 83 4.52 13.92 9.02
C ASP A 83 4.78 14.88 7.85
N GLN A 84 4.61 16.18 8.07
CA GLN A 84 4.91 17.21 7.06
C GLN A 84 6.38 17.16 6.61
N ASP A 85 7.28 16.79 7.51
CA ASP A 85 8.69 16.64 7.20
C ASP A 85 8.96 15.41 6.32
N TRP A 86 8.03 14.45 6.26
CA TRP A 86 8.15 13.16 5.56
C TRP A 86 7.14 12.97 4.43
N LYS A 87 6.42 13.99 4.04
CA LYS A 87 5.34 13.95 3.03
C LYS A 87 5.73 13.31 1.68
N TYR A 88 7.03 13.21 1.39
CA TYR A 88 7.52 12.62 0.15
C TYR A 88 7.89 11.14 0.27
N ILE A 89 7.94 10.61 1.48
CA ILE A 89 8.34 9.22 1.75
C ILE A 89 7.27 8.42 2.50
N HIS A 90 6.31 9.10 3.12
CA HIS A 90 5.13 8.51 3.76
C HIS A 90 3.88 9.29 3.37
N MET A 91 2.82 8.53 3.03
CA MET A 91 1.54 9.12 2.63
C MET A 91 0.75 9.62 3.84
N HIS A 92 0.14 10.81 3.71
CA HIS A 92 -0.97 11.17 4.59
C HIS A 92 -2.18 10.28 4.28
N PRO A 93 -3.08 10.00 5.25
CA PRO A 93 -4.21 9.09 5.03
C PRO A 93 -5.12 9.43 3.84
N ALA A 94 -5.31 10.72 3.55
CA ALA A 94 -6.03 11.15 2.35
C ALA A 94 -5.30 10.79 1.05
N GLU A 95 -3.96 10.82 1.07
CA GLU A 95 -3.13 10.40 -0.07
C GLU A 95 -3.14 8.87 -0.21
N THR A 96 -3.14 8.13 0.90
CA THR A 96 -3.32 6.66 0.89
C THR A 96 -4.66 6.28 0.27
N ALA A 97 -5.74 6.98 0.64
CA ALA A 97 -7.06 6.78 0.05
C ALA A 97 -7.06 7.08 -1.45
N GLN A 98 -6.40 8.15 -1.88
CA GLN A 98 -6.30 8.49 -3.30
C GLN A 98 -5.41 7.51 -4.07
N ALA A 99 -4.26 7.11 -3.53
CA ALA A 99 -3.37 6.11 -4.14
C ALA A 99 -4.07 4.76 -4.33
N SER A 100 -4.91 4.36 -3.37
CA SER A 100 -5.74 3.15 -3.47
C SER A 100 -6.77 3.24 -4.60
N ALA A 101 -7.38 4.41 -4.79
CA ALA A 101 -8.28 4.67 -5.91
C ALA A 101 -7.53 4.71 -7.26
N ASP A 102 -6.37 5.33 -7.30
CA ASP A 102 -5.51 5.40 -8.50
C ASP A 102 -5.04 4.00 -8.96
N LEU A 103 -4.78 3.10 -8.02
CA LEU A 103 -4.50 1.68 -8.27
C LEU A 103 -5.72 0.92 -8.81
N ASN A 104 -6.91 1.52 -8.79
CA ASN A 104 -8.18 0.84 -9.05
C ASN A 104 -8.32 -0.43 -8.20
N ALA A 105 -8.06 -0.29 -6.89
CA ALA A 105 -8.13 -1.39 -5.93
C ALA A 105 -9.58 -1.76 -5.63
N LYS A 106 -9.89 -3.06 -5.50
CA LYS A 106 -11.20 -3.55 -5.05
C LYS A 106 -11.31 -3.57 -3.52
N ALA A 107 -10.20 -3.83 -2.85
CA ALA A 107 -10.09 -3.84 -1.40
C ALA A 107 -8.74 -3.28 -0.96
N VAL A 108 -8.72 -2.65 0.21
CA VAL A 108 -7.52 -1.98 0.77
C VAL A 108 -7.35 -2.41 2.21
N VAL A 109 -6.13 -2.82 2.56
CA VAL A 109 -5.70 -3.06 3.95
C VAL A 109 -4.63 -2.02 4.29
N PRO A 110 -4.82 -1.19 5.32
CA PRO A 110 -3.78 -0.28 5.79
C PRO A 110 -2.67 -1.03 6.51
N GLY A 111 -1.44 -0.73 6.18
CA GLY A 111 -0.23 -1.24 6.82
C GLY A 111 0.61 -0.13 7.43
N HIS A 112 1.75 -0.48 8.01
CA HIS A 112 2.72 0.43 8.61
C HIS A 112 2.19 1.27 9.79
N ASN A 113 1.17 0.75 10.48
CA ASN A 113 0.51 1.38 11.63
C ASN A 113 0.36 0.40 12.81
N GLY A 114 -0.12 0.90 13.95
CA GLY A 114 -0.58 0.12 15.10
C GLY A 114 0.51 -0.47 16.00
N ARG A 115 1.80 -0.47 15.63
CA ARG A 115 2.87 -1.02 16.47
C ARG A 115 3.75 0.05 17.11
N PHE A 116 4.20 1.01 16.36
CA PHE A 116 5.02 2.13 16.85
C PHE A 116 4.46 3.44 16.33
N VAL A 117 4.66 4.51 17.07
CA VAL A 117 4.43 5.89 16.63
C VAL A 117 5.79 6.56 16.57
N LEU A 118 6.28 6.80 15.37
CA LEU A 118 7.52 7.53 15.09
C LEU A 118 7.24 8.99 14.72
N ALA A 119 6.05 9.26 14.20
CA ALA A 119 5.59 10.58 13.81
C ALA A 119 4.86 11.30 14.97
N LYS A 120 4.32 12.49 14.71
CA LYS A 120 3.73 13.38 15.73
C LYS A 120 2.21 13.18 15.93
N HIS A 121 1.61 12.15 15.36
CA HIS A 121 0.20 11.81 15.52
C HIS A 121 -0.02 10.71 16.57
N THR A 122 -1.25 10.50 17.03
CA THR A 122 -1.60 9.38 17.90
C THR A 122 -1.57 8.06 17.12
N TRP A 123 -1.45 6.94 17.83
CA TRP A 123 -1.32 5.62 17.20
C TRP A 123 -2.51 5.22 16.33
N ASN A 124 -3.72 5.68 16.69
CA ASN A 124 -4.97 5.36 15.99
C ASN A 124 -5.37 6.40 14.93
N ASP A 125 -4.74 7.58 14.91
CA ASP A 125 -5.10 8.65 13.97
C ASP A 125 -4.99 8.21 12.50
N PRO A 126 -3.98 7.43 12.07
CA PRO A 126 -3.92 6.94 10.70
C PRO A 126 -5.16 6.16 10.26
N LEU A 127 -5.71 5.32 11.14
CA LEU A 127 -6.91 4.53 10.85
C LEU A 127 -8.16 5.40 10.83
N ILE A 128 -8.32 6.29 11.81
CA ILE A 128 -9.43 7.25 11.88
C ILE A 128 -9.49 8.11 10.60
N GLN A 129 -8.37 8.69 10.20
CA GLN A 129 -8.33 9.58 9.05
C GLN A 129 -8.50 8.83 7.72
N LEU A 130 -7.94 7.62 7.60
CA LEU A 130 -8.13 6.80 6.42
C LEU A 130 -9.59 6.35 6.28
N ALA A 131 -10.23 5.92 7.37
CA ALA A 131 -11.64 5.55 7.36
C ALA A 131 -12.52 6.71 6.87
N LYS A 132 -12.25 7.95 7.34
CA LYS A 132 -12.94 9.16 6.85
C LYS A 132 -12.68 9.41 5.36
N ALA A 133 -11.42 9.33 4.91
CA ALA A 133 -11.03 9.61 3.52
C ALA A 133 -11.51 8.53 2.53
N SER A 134 -11.86 7.35 3.03
CA SER A 134 -12.31 6.21 2.22
C SER A 134 -13.82 6.14 2.01
N LYS A 135 -14.63 6.96 2.71
CA LYS A 135 -16.11 6.87 2.69
C LYS A 135 -16.72 6.95 1.29
N ASP A 136 -16.15 7.80 0.42
CA ASP A 136 -16.67 8.06 -0.93
C ASP A 136 -15.81 7.37 -2.01
N LYS A 137 -15.03 6.37 -1.65
CA LYS A 137 -14.17 5.63 -2.58
C LYS A 137 -14.81 4.32 -3.03
N ASN A 138 -14.49 3.88 -4.24
CA ASN A 138 -15.03 2.66 -4.86
C ASN A 138 -14.26 1.39 -4.49
N TYR A 139 -13.74 1.31 -3.27
CA TYR A 139 -13.09 0.10 -2.75
C TYR A 139 -13.59 -0.20 -1.33
N ARG A 140 -13.41 -1.44 -0.89
CA ARG A 140 -13.67 -1.82 0.49
C ARG A 140 -12.44 -1.56 1.35
N LEU A 141 -12.59 -0.76 2.40
CA LEU A 141 -11.54 -0.64 3.42
C LEU A 141 -11.66 -1.82 4.39
N LEU A 142 -10.60 -2.59 4.52
CA LEU A 142 -10.50 -3.76 5.39
C LEU A 142 -9.49 -3.46 6.51
N THR A 143 -9.96 -3.51 7.74
CA THR A 143 -9.19 -3.11 8.93
C THR A 143 -9.11 -4.25 9.93
N PRO A 144 -8.43 -5.36 9.60
CA PRO A 144 -8.30 -6.49 10.50
C PRO A 144 -7.54 -6.10 11.78
N GLU A 145 -7.90 -6.70 12.90
CA GLU A 145 -7.02 -6.70 14.08
C GLU A 145 -5.74 -7.49 13.79
N LEU A 146 -4.71 -7.28 14.60
CA LEU A 146 -3.46 -8.03 14.47
C LEU A 146 -3.71 -9.54 14.63
N GLY A 147 -3.39 -10.29 13.57
CA GLY A 147 -3.63 -11.74 13.51
C GLY A 147 -4.99 -12.14 12.91
N GLU A 148 -5.89 -11.20 12.68
CA GLU A 148 -7.17 -11.50 12.03
C GLU A 148 -6.99 -11.73 10.52
N PRO A 149 -7.48 -12.86 9.95
CA PRO A 149 -7.24 -13.18 8.57
C PRO A 149 -8.12 -12.36 7.60
N VAL A 150 -7.50 -11.84 6.56
CA VAL A 150 -8.20 -11.25 5.40
C VAL A 150 -8.33 -12.31 4.30
N ARG A 151 -9.56 -12.58 3.86
CA ARG A 151 -9.85 -13.47 2.73
C ARG A 151 -10.17 -12.65 1.49
N VAL A 152 -9.25 -12.59 0.55
CA VAL A 152 -9.39 -11.77 -0.68
C VAL A 152 -10.59 -12.21 -1.53
N SER A 153 -10.96 -13.50 -1.48
CA SER A 153 -12.12 -14.05 -2.18
C SER A 153 -13.46 -13.70 -1.53
N ASP A 154 -13.46 -13.36 -0.24
CA ASP A 154 -14.67 -13.03 0.50
C ASP A 154 -14.98 -11.53 0.37
N THR A 155 -15.93 -11.22 -0.52
CA THR A 155 -16.36 -9.82 -0.75
C THR A 155 -17.30 -9.30 0.33
N THR A 156 -17.73 -10.13 1.27
CA THR A 156 -18.65 -9.78 2.36
C THR A 156 -17.96 -9.56 3.69
N GLN A 157 -16.69 -9.95 3.81
CA GLN A 157 -15.92 -9.80 5.03
C GLN A 157 -15.88 -8.33 5.50
N GLN A 158 -16.22 -8.10 6.75
CA GLN A 158 -16.18 -6.81 7.42
C GLN A 158 -15.35 -6.91 8.69
N PHE A 159 -14.82 -5.79 9.13
CA PHE A 159 -14.00 -5.67 10.34
C PHE A 159 -14.56 -4.55 11.21
N ARG A 160 -14.45 -4.69 12.52
CA ARG A 160 -14.84 -3.65 13.45
C ARG A 160 -13.82 -2.50 13.48
N GLU A 161 -14.25 -1.33 13.90
CA GLU A 161 -13.38 -0.19 14.15
C GLU A 161 -12.70 -0.34 15.54
N TRP A 162 -11.74 -1.24 15.64
CA TRP A 162 -11.07 -1.65 16.90
C TRP A 162 -10.12 -0.59 17.48
N TRP A 163 -9.89 0.49 16.76
CA TRP A 163 -9.03 1.60 17.16
C TRP A 163 -9.79 2.73 17.88
N GLU A 164 -11.08 2.66 18.09
CA GLU A 164 -11.91 3.62 18.82
C GLU A 164 -11.70 3.55 20.35
#